data_1bc0c30c91615bff5979b30498243b7e
#
_entry.id   1bc0c30c91615bff5979b30498243b7e
#
_cell.length_a   1.000
_cell.length_b   1.000
_cell.length_c   1.000
_cell.angle_alpha   90.00
_cell.angle_beta   90.00
_cell.angle_gamma   90.00
#
_symmetry.space_group_name_H-M   'P 1'
#
loop_
_entity.id
_entity.type
_entity.pdbx_description
1 polymer ?
#
loop_
_entity_poly.entity_id
_entity_poly.type
_entity_poly.pdbx_seq_one_letter_code
_entity_poly.pdbx_strand_id
1 'polypeptide(L)'
;MKHTCHILCLTITAFLLSACNFSQYYNSNMSTEIDGKWVDENGIISSFHNGVFETRAADTEEKLSEGAYNYLNAQNIEIEIRSILRGTISRVNCTMSYDATQLLCTSHTGAQFFLKRKTSTK
;
A
#
# COMPACT_ATOMS: atom_id res chain seq x y z
N MET A 1 42.09 -0.45 44.00
CA MET A 1 41.68 -1.63 43.56
C MET A 1 40.26 -1.78 43.38
N LYS A 2 39.49 -1.44 44.31
CA LYS A 2 38.10 -1.62 44.19
C LYS A 2 37.47 -0.78 43.19
N HIS A 3 38.09 0.29 42.83
CA HIS A 3 37.48 1.20 41.94
C HIS A 3 37.32 0.67 40.56
N THR A 4 38.11 -0.23 40.20
CA THR A 4 38.04 -0.71 38.84
C THR A 4 36.78 -1.42 38.55
N CYS A 5 36.18 -2.02 39.51
CA CYS A 5 34.97 -2.75 39.25
C CYS A 5 33.84 -1.87 38.89
N HIS A 6 33.82 -0.69 39.41
CA HIS A 6 32.72 0.16 39.12
C HIS A 6 32.71 0.63 37.73
N ILE A 7 33.81 0.80 37.16
CA ILE A 7 33.87 1.29 35.83
C ILE A 7 33.32 0.32 34.87
N LEU A 8 33.51 -0.93 35.13
CA LEU A 8 33.02 -1.92 34.22
C LEU A 8 31.52 -1.96 34.12
N CYS A 9 30.89 -1.71 35.20
CA CYS A 9 29.47 -1.77 35.20
C CYS A 9 28.86 -0.69 34.36
N LEU A 10 29.48 0.44 34.32
CA LEU A 10 28.96 1.53 33.59
C LEU A 10 29.02 1.33 32.12
N THR A 11 30.03 0.68 31.68
CA THR A 11 30.15 0.50 30.25
C THR A 11 29.13 -0.44 29.71
N ILE A 12 28.71 -1.37 30.49
CA ILE A 12 27.77 -2.34 30.01
C ILE A 12 26.41 -1.74 29.81
N THR A 13 26.04 -0.83 30.65
CA THR A 13 24.72 -0.27 30.49
C THR A 13 24.57 0.53 29.24
N ALA A 14 25.63 1.06 28.74
CA ALA A 14 25.51 1.86 27.55
C ALA A 14 25.11 1.09 26.34
N PHE A 15 25.47 -0.16 26.28
CA PHE A 15 25.13 -0.91 25.15
C PHE A 15 23.71 -1.22 24.98
N LEU A 16 23.00 -1.38 26.04
CA LEU A 16 21.65 -1.79 25.96
C LEU A 16 20.76 -0.77 25.33
N LEU A 17 21.11 0.45 25.43
CA LEU A 17 20.27 1.48 24.89
C LEU A 17 20.25 1.53 23.42
N SER A 18 21.34 1.21 22.80
CA SER A 18 21.35 1.35 21.36
C SER A 18 20.53 0.31 20.66
N ALA A 19 20.27 -0.80 21.30
CA ALA A 19 19.52 -1.83 20.64
C ALA A 19 18.07 -1.51 20.50
N CYS A 20 17.55 -0.67 21.31
CA CYS A 20 16.15 -0.42 21.27
C CYS A 20 15.67 0.39 20.12
N ASN A 21 16.52 1.15 19.53
CA ASN A 21 16.09 2.02 18.49
C ASN A 21 15.76 1.38 17.21
N PHE A 22 16.19 0.17 17.06
CA PHE A 22 16.04 -0.49 15.86
C PHE A 22 14.69 -0.81 15.42
N SER A 23 13.87 -1.22 16.29
CA SER A 23 12.62 -1.76 15.95
C SER A 23 11.62 -0.78 15.48
N GLN A 24 11.71 0.46 15.88
CA GLN A 24 10.74 1.36 15.45
C GLN A 24 10.79 1.80 14.05
N TYR A 25 11.97 1.82 13.53
CA TYR A 25 12.16 2.20 12.22
C TYR A 25 11.42 1.45 11.20
N TYR A 26 11.13 0.23 11.50
CA TYR A 26 10.54 -0.65 10.64
C TYR A 26 9.16 -0.38 10.28
N ASN A 27 8.38 0.08 11.17
CA ASN A 27 7.00 0.28 10.95
C ASN A 27 6.66 1.48 10.18
N SER A 28 7.50 2.44 10.19
CA SER A 28 7.14 3.65 9.55
C SER A 28 7.18 3.57 8.08
N ASN A 29 7.65 2.46 7.58
CA ASN A 29 7.75 2.33 6.19
C ASN A 29 6.64 1.68 5.50
N MET A 30 5.51 1.60 6.10
CA MET A 30 4.41 1.06 5.43
C MET A 30 4.18 1.85 4.20
N SER A 31 4.14 1.20 3.11
CA SER A 31 4.08 1.86 1.85
C SER A 31 2.74 2.49 1.61
N THR A 32 2.74 3.70 1.13
CA THR A 32 1.52 4.35 0.70
C THR A 32 1.65 4.77 -0.74
N GLU A 33 2.56 4.16 -1.46
CA GLU A 33 2.79 4.59 -2.82
C GLU A 33 1.63 4.38 -3.74
N ILE A 34 0.77 3.43 -3.45
CA ILE A 34 -0.38 3.23 -4.29
C ILE A 34 -1.48 4.24 -4.01
N ASP A 35 -1.44 4.90 -2.87
CA ASP A 35 -2.50 5.82 -2.50
C ASP A 35 -2.67 6.90 -3.56
N GLY A 36 -3.89 7.24 -3.86
CA GLY A 36 -4.22 8.22 -4.86
C GLY A 36 -5.25 7.71 -5.84
N LYS A 37 -5.37 8.38 -6.95
CA LYS A 37 -6.35 8.04 -7.95
C LYS A 37 -5.67 7.53 -9.21
N TRP A 38 -6.30 6.54 -9.80
CA TRP A 38 -5.78 5.88 -10.99
C TRP A 38 -6.93 5.76 -11.98
N VAL A 39 -6.63 5.69 -13.24
CA VAL A 39 -7.66 5.66 -14.27
C VAL A 39 -7.37 4.55 -15.26
N ASP A 40 -8.41 3.83 -15.69
CA ASP A 40 -8.26 2.81 -16.71
C ASP A 40 -8.63 3.39 -18.06
N GLU A 41 -8.55 2.58 -19.08
CA GLU A 41 -8.82 3.06 -20.43
C GLU A 41 -10.27 3.35 -20.67
N ASN A 42 -11.15 2.92 -19.81
CA ASN A 42 -12.58 3.19 -19.96
C ASN A 42 -13.02 4.41 -19.17
N GLY A 43 -12.10 5.07 -18.53
CA GLY A 43 -12.43 6.26 -17.76
C GLY A 43 -12.91 6.01 -16.36
N ILE A 44 -12.73 4.78 -15.86
CA ILE A 44 -13.12 4.48 -14.49
C ILE A 44 -12.00 4.91 -13.56
N ILE A 45 -12.35 5.60 -12.51
CA ILE A 45 -11.37 6.09 -11.53
C ILE A 45 -11.32 5.13 -10.36
N SER A 46 -10.14 4.61 -10.09
CA SER A 46 -9.88 3.76 -8.93
C SER A 46 -9.18 4.59 -7.88
N SER A 47 -9.68 4.58 -6.66
CA SER A 47 -9.09 5.34 -5.56
C SER A 47 -8.58 4.40 -4.48
N PHE A 48 -7.37 4.65 -4.01
CA PHE A 48 -6.75 3.88 -2.95
C PHE A 48 -6.40 4.83 -1.82
N HIS A 49 -6.88 4.54 -0.63
CA HIS A 49 -6.59 5.42 0.50
C HIS A 49 -6.71 4.64 1.82
N ASN A 50 -5.63 4.54 2.55
CA ASN A 50 -5.62 3.91 3.86
C ASN A 50 -6.26 2.53 3.88
N GLY A 51 -5.95 1.71 2.92
CA GLY A 51 -6.45 0.35 2.86
C GLY A 51 -7.81 0.21 2.24
N VAL A 52 -8.45 1.30 1.88
CA VAL A 52 -9.79 1.28 1.29
C VAL A 52 -9.70 1.53 -0.21
N PHE A 53 -10.43 0.74 -0.96
CA PHE A 53 -10.45 0.82 -2.41
C PHE A 53 -11.86 1.14 -2.87
N GLU A 54 -11.99 1.96 -3.90
CA GLU A 54 -13.29 2.14 -4.54
C GLU A 54 -13.11 2.57 -5.97
N THR A 55 -14.11 2.32 -6.80
CA THR A 55 -14.10 2.82 -8.16
C THR A 55 -15.34 3.64 -8.44
N ARG A 56 -15.16 4.64 -9.28
CA ARG A 56 -16.25 5.53 -9.69
C ARG A 56 -16.17 5.82 -11.17
N ALA A 57 -17.32 6.05 -11.75
CA ALA A 57 -17.36 6.52 -13.14
C ALA A 57 -16.85 7.94 -13.18
N ALA A 58 -16.01 8.27 -14.15
CA ALA A 58 -15.40 9.58 -14.20
C ALA A 58 -16.40 10.69 -14.47
N ASP A 59 -17.40 10.43 -15.28
CA ASP A 59 -18.35 11.46 -15.69
C ASP A 59 -19.44 11.71 -14.66
N THR A 60 -19.99 10.69 -14.03
CA THR A 60 -21.09 10.83 -13.11
C THR A 60 -20.67 10.74 -11.67
N GLU A 61 -19.44 10.23 -11.43
CA GLU A 61 -18.93 9.99 -10.10
C GLU A 61 -19.72 8.93 -9.34
N GLU A 62 -20.51 8.17 -10.04
CA GLU A 62 -21.25 7.10 -9.41
C GLU A 62 -20.31 6.00 -8.91
N LYS A 63 -20.50 5.53 -7.70
CA LYS A 63 -19.65 4.49 -7.14
C LYS A 63 -20.02 3.16 -7.78
N LEU A 64 -19.01 2.48 -8.32
CA LEU A 64 -19.21 1.21 -9.02
C LEU A 64 -18.78 0.03 -8.19
N SER A 65 -17.77 0.18 -7.36
CA SER A 65 -17.29 -0.89 -6.51
C SER A 65 -16.59 -0.33 -5.30
N GLU A 66 -16.39 -1.16 -4.33
CA GLU A 66 -15.66 -0.79 -3.12
C GLU A 66 -14.99 -2.02 -2.54
N GLY A 67 -14.02 -1.81 -1.69
CA GLY A 67 -13.32 -2.93 -1.09
C GLY A 67 -12.12 -2.49 -0.30
N ALA A 68 -11.17 -3.41 -0.18
CA ALA A 68 -9.98 -3.19 0.62
C ALA A 68 -8.77 -3.71 -0.12
N TYR A 69 -7.62 -3.21 0.22
CA TYR A 69 -6.40 -3.68 -0.41
C TYR A 69 -5.29 -3.85 0.63
N ASN A 70 -4.37 -4.74 0.32
CA ASN A 70 -3.22 -5.00 1.15
C ASN A 70 -1.99 -5.09 0.29
N TYR A 71 -0.86 -4.66 0.81
CA TYR A 71 0.39 -4.89 0.12
C TYR A 71 0.88 -6.29 0.40
N LEU A 72 1.22 -7.04 -0.64
CA LEU A 72 1.88 -8.33 -0.48
C LEU A 72 3.39 -8.11 -0.37
N ASN A 73 3.88 -7.11 -1.06
CA ASN A 73 5.25 -6.65 -0.91
C ASN A 73 5.29 -5.23 -1.45
N ALA A 74 6.45 -4.66 -1.66
CA ALA A 74 6.55 -3.25 -2.02
C ALA A 74 5.84 -2.89 -3.30
N GLN A 75 5.70 -3.84 -4.21
CA GLN A 75 5.11 -3.54 -5.51
C GLN A 75 3.88 -4.33 -5.84
N ASN A 76 3.54 -5.32 -5.05
CA ASN A 76 2.39 -6.16 -5.35
C ASN A 76 1.29 -5.95 -4.34
N ILE A 77 0.11 -5.69 -4.82
CA ILE A 77 -1.03 -5.33 -4.00
C ILE A 77 -2.19 -6.27 -4.32
N GLU A 78 -2.85 -6.76 -3.31
CA GLU A 78 -4.03 -7.57 -3.48
C GLU A 78 -5.24 -6.74 -3.13
N ILE A 79 -6.26 -6.75 -3.99
CA ILE A 79 -7.47 -5.97 -3.78
C ILE A 79 -8.65 -6.91 -3.74
N GLU A 80 -9.49 -6.76 -2.72
CA GLU A 80 -10.76 -7.45 -2.70
C GLU A 80 -11.82 -6.45 -3.10
N ILE A 81 -12.57 -6.75 -4.14
CA ILE A 81 -13.49 -5.80 -4.75
C ILE A 81 -14.91 -6.31 -4.69
N ARG A 82 -15.82 -5.51 -4.20
CA ARG A 82 -17.23 -5.85 -4.21
C ARG A 82 -17.94 -4.93 -5.19
N SER A 83 -18.58 -5.52 -6.18
CA SER A 83 -19.35 -4.76 -7.16
C SER A 83 -20.62 -4.26 -6.50
N ILE A 84 -20.88 -2.98 -6.61
CA ILE A 84 -22.08 -2.39 -6.04
C ILE A 84 -23.32 -2.93 -6.77
N LEU A 85 -23.24 -2.99 -8.05
CA LEU A 85 -24.38 -3.39 -8.85
C LEU A 85 -24.71 -4.86 -8.70
N ARG A 86 -23.71 -5.72 -8.71
CA ARG A 86 -23.95 -7.15 -8.69
C ARG A 86 -23.85 -7.78 -7.33
N GLY A 87 -23.21 -7.12 -6.41
CA GLY A 87 -22.98 -7.67 -5.09
C GLY A 87 -21.95 -8.78 -5.04
N THR A 88 -21.24 -9.01 -6.15
CA THR A 88 -20.23 -10.09 -6.18
C THR A 88 -18.92 -9.60 -5.66
N ILE A 89 -18.14 -10.52 -5.11
CA ILE A 89 -16.81 -10.21 -4.58
C ILE A 89 -15.78 -10.92 -5.44
N SER A 90 -14.72 -10.20 -5.79
CA SER A 90 -13.63 -10.79 -6.56
C SER A 90 -12.31 -10.28 -6.02
N ARG A 91 -11.24 -10.97 -6.36
CA ARG A 91 -9.90 -10.58 -5.95
C ARG A 91 -9.04 -10.34 -7.17
N VAL A 92 -8.21 -9.33 -7.04
CA VAL A 92 -7.36 -8.88 -8.12
C VAL A 92 -5.99 -8.62 -7.54
N ASN A 93 -4.95 -8.99 -8.26
CA ASN A 93 -3.58 -8.69 -7.86
C ASN A 93 -3.01 -7.67 -8.81
N CYS A 94 -2.44 -6.63 -8.28
CA CYS A 94 -1.86 -5.58 -9.09
C CYS A 94 -0.38 -5.44 -8.81
N THR A 95 0.40 -5.22 -9.84
CA THR A 95 1.83 -4.96 -9.73
C THR A 95 2.08 -3.52 -10.13
N MET A 96 2.76 -2.80 -9.27
CA MET A 96 3.02 -1.38 -9.50
C MET A 96 4.37 -1.21 -10.17
N SER A 97 4.45 -0.32 -11.14
CA SER A 97 5.72 -0.04 -11.78
C SER A 97 6.67 0.63 -10.80
N TYR A 98 7.97 0.61 -11.10
CA TYR A 98 8.96 1.16 -10.19
C TYR A 98 8.76 2.64 -9.98
N ASP A 99 8.31 3.36 -10.98
CA ASP A 99 8.09 4.79 -10.84
C ASP A 99 6.70 5.11 -10.30
N ALA A 100 5.93 4.09 -9.96
CA ALA A 100 4.62 4.24 -9.36
C ALA A 100 3.62 5.00 -10.23
N THR A 101 3.73 4.87 -11.53
CA THR A 101 2.83 5.54 -12.46
C THR A 101 1.84 4.61 -13.12
N GLN A 102 2.11 3.30 -13.06
CA GLN A 102 1.23 2.33 -13.71
C GLN A 102 0.99 1.14 -12.82
N LEU A 103 -0.18 0.56 -12.92
CA LEU A 103 -0.50 -0.72 -12.28
C LEU A 103 -0.94 -1.69 -13.35
N LEU A 104 -0.42 -2.90 -13.27
CA LEU A 104 -0.92 -4.00 -14.08
C LEU A 104 -1.69 -4.91 -13.16
N CYS A 105 -2.97 -5.07 -13.39
CA CYS A 105 -3.84 -5.82 -12.51
C CYS A 105 -4.33 -7.08 -13.20
N THR A 106 -4.37 -8.17 -12.46
CA THR A 106 -4.78 -9.46 -13.00
C THR A 106 -5.86 -10.04 -12.09
N SER A 107 -7.00 -10.38 -12.64
CA SER A 107 -8.06 -11.01 -11.86
C SER A 107 -7.73 -12.49 -11.68
N HIS A 108 -8.43 -13.15 -10.78
CA HIS A 108 -8.16 -14.56 -10.57
C HIS A 108 -8.57 -15.41 -11.76
N THR A 109 -9.33 -14.87 -12.71
CA THR A 109 -9.63 -15.59 -13.93
C THR A 109 -8.60 -15.35 -15.00
N GLY A 110 -7.61 -14.51 -14.73
CA GLY A 110 -6.53 -14.25 -15.68
C GLY A 110 -6.73 -13.03 -16.54
N ALA A 111 -7.84 -12.35 -16.42
CA ALA A 111 -8.05 -11.12 -17.17
C ALA A 111 -7.13 -10.03 -16.66
N GLN A 112 -6.57 -9.26 -17.55
CA GLN A 112 -5.61 -8.22 -17.18
C GLN A 112 -6.10 -6.86 -17.61
N PHE A 113 -5.75 -5.85 -16.84
CA PHE A 113 -6.04 -4.48 -17.19
C PHE A 113 -5.00 -3.56 -16.58
N PHE A 114 -4.83 -2.40 -17.16
CA PHE A 114 -3.86 -1.43 -16.71
C PHE A 114 -4.52 -0.22 -16.12
N LEU A 115 -3.91 0.34 -15.11
CA LEU A 115 -4.32 1.61 -14.55
C LEU A 115 -3.15 2.58 -14.63
N LYS A 116 -3.44 3.83 -14.90
CA LYS A 116 -2.42 4.86 -14.91
C LYS A 116 -2.73 5.84 -13.80
N ARG A 117 -1.70 6.33 -13.16
CA ARG A 117 -1.89 7.28 -12.08
C ARG A 117 -2.48 8.56 -12.65
N LYS A 118 -3.55 9.03 -12.03
CA LYS A 118 -4.18 10.25 -12.43
C LYS A 118 -3.44 11.39 -11.77
N THR A 119 -2.84 12.24 -12.56
CA THR A 119 -2.10 13.35 -12.00
C THR A 119 -3.07 14.50 -11.83
N SER A 120 -2.81 15.28 -10.81
CA SER A 120 -3.63 16.41 -10.58
C SER A 120 -3.16 17.48 -11.49
N THR A 121 -3.98 17.93 -12.36
CA THR A 121 -3.58 18.97 -13.22
C THR A 121 -4.22 20.17 -12.76
N LYS A 122 -3.66 21.18 -12.86
CA LYS A 122 -4.25 22.29 -12.39
C LYS A 122 -4.54 23.18 -13.28
#